data_e996f750c70e3db1d58bcdde3832f34a
#
_entry.id   e996f750c70e3db1d58bcdde3832f34a
#
_cell.length_a   1.000
_cell.length_b   1.000
_cell.length_c   1.000
_cell.angle_alpha   90.00
_cell.angle_beta   90.00
_cell.angle_gamma   90.00
#
_symmetry.space_group_name_H-M   'P 1'
#
loop_
_entity.id
_entity.type
_entity.pdbx_description
1 polymer ?
#
loop_
_entity_poly.entity_id
_entity_poly.type
_entity_poly.pdbx_seq_one_letter_code
_entity_poly.pdbx_strand_id
1 'polypeptide(L)'
;MKYYKRNDQVYAFEADGSQDNLITDDFIGMTDEEILKHETPKPTKFHTEWNGTEWIDIRTEEEQLQYKRSKYPSLTRYQFLRCLLENGYKSSNIEAQILTIEDEFTRELTLLGFKEATNFVRTDESVIAMQSILNLDDDQVDAMWEQALTL
;
A
#
# COMPACT_ATOMS: atom_id res chain seq x y z
N MET A 1 -31.01 11.69 16.81
CA MET A 1 -31.62 10.61 15.99
C MET A 1 -31.79 9.35 16.85
N LYS A 2 -32.84 8.55 16.59
CA LYS A 2 -33.01 7.18 17.11
C LYS A 2 -32.65 6.23 16.00
N TYR A 3 -31.72 5.29 16.24
CA TYR A 3 -31.26 4.35 15.22
C TYR A 3 -31.82 2.95 15.44
N TYR A 4 -32.32 2.38 14.37
CA TYR A 4 -32.87 1.02 14.31
C TYR A 4 -32.30 0.25 13.14
N LYS A 5 -32.30 -1.08 13.26
CA LYS A 5 -31.93 -1.99 12.16
C LYS A 5 -33.13 -2.87 11.77
N ARG A 6 -33.25 -3.14 10.48
CA ARG A 6 -34.21 -4.07 9.91
C ARG A 6 -33.65 -4.66 8.61
N ASN A 7 -33.60 -5.97 8.49
CA ASN A 7 -33.07 -6.68 7.31
C ASN A 7 -31.68 -6.17 6.89
N ASP A 8 -30.73 -6.06 7.86
CA ASP A 8 -29.37 -5.56 7.69
C ASP A 8 -29.23 -4.10 7.20
N GLN A 9 -30.32 -3.36 7.21
CA GLN A 9 -30.33 -1.93 6.91
C GLN A 9 -30.50 -1.11 8.18
N VAL A 10 -29.84 0.05 8.20
CA VAL A 10 -29.95 1.03 9.30
C VAL A 10 -30.93 2.12 8.91
N TYR A 11 -31.81 2.44 9.85
CA TYR A 11 -32.80 3.49 9.74
C TYR A 11 -32.63 4.49 10.87
N ALA A 12 -32.71 5.76 10.54
CA ALA A 12 -32.64 6.85 11.49
C ALA A 12 -33.98 7.57 11.54
N PHE A 13 -34.53 7.75 12.76
CA PHE A 13 -35.76 8.45 13.03
C PHE A 13 -35.50 9.67 13.92
N GLU A 14 -36.35 10.68 13.85
CA GLU A 14 -36.21 11.86 14.68
C GLU A 14 -36.32 11.53 16.17
N ALA A 15 -35.50 12.19 16.98
CA ALA A 15 -35.47 11.95 18.42
C ALA A 15 -36.73 12.50 19.13
N ASP A 16 -37.41 13.47 18.52
CA ASP A 16 -38.58 14.17 19.07
C ASP A 16 -39.89 13.34 19.08
N GLY A 17 -39.85 12.12 18.53
CA GLY A 17 -41.01 11.21 18.49
C GLY A 17 -41.97 11.46 17.34
N SER A 18 -41.73 12.45 16.49
CA SER A 18 -42.61 12.77 15.34
C SER A 18 -42.78 11.62 14.35
N GLN A 19 -41.84 10.67 14.34
CA GLN A 19 -41.79 9.51 13.43
C GLN A 19 -41.99 8.17 14.16
N ASP A 20 -42.35 8.16 15.43
CA ASP A 20 -42.49 6.92 16.22
C ASP A 20 -43.54 5.97 15.66
N ASN A 21 -44.55 6.50 14.97
CA ASN A 21 -45.58 5.72 14.30
C ASN A 21 -45.07 4.91 13.08
N LEU A 22 -43.87 5.21 12.59
CA LEU A 22 -43.23 4.48 11.51
C LEU A 22 -42.34 3.32 12.01
N ILE A 23 -42.10 3.27 13.32
CA ILE A 23 -41.29 2.23 13.95
C ILE A 23 -42.20 1.06 14.30
N THR A 24 -42.19 0.03 13.47
CA THR A 24 -42.98 -1.19 13.63
C THR A 24 -42.21 -2.25 14.42
N ASP A 25 -42.87 -3.33 14.86
CA ASP A 25 -42.28 -4.37 15.71
C ASP A 25 -41.08 -5.14 15.10
N ASP A 26 -40.90 -5.00 13.79
CA ASP A 26 -39.78 -5.59 13.05
C ASP A 26 -38.49 -4.73 13.07
N PHE A 27 -38.56 -3.53 13.66
CA PHE A 27 -37.41 -2.71 13.89
C PHE A 27 -36.74 -3.06 15.23
N ILE A 28 -35.43 -3.26 15.21
CA ILE A 28 -34.61 -3.55 16.38
C ILE A 28 -33.78 -2.31 16.70
N GLY A 29 -33.93 -1.76 17.91
CA GLY A 29 -33.09 -0.64 18.36
C GLY A 29 -31.59 -0.99 18.33
N MET A 30 -30.79 -0.08 17.84
CA MET A 30 -29.33 -0.25 17.81
C MET A 30 -28.73 0.08 19.19
N THR A 31 -27.69 -0.66 19.58
CA THR A 31 -26.90 -0.34 20.76
C THR A 31 -26.00 0.87 20.49
N ASP A 32 -25.47 1.51 21.57
CA ASP A 32 -24.55 2.63 21.43
C ASP A 32 -23.30 2.27 20.63
N GLU A 33 -22.79 1.04 20.78
CA GLU A 33 -21.65 0.54 19.99
C GLU A 33 -22.02 0.39 18.51
N GLU A 34 -23.17 -0.16 18.19
CA GLU A 34 -23.64 -0.29 16.81
C GLU A 34 -23.85 1.06 16.14
N ILE A 35 -24.35 2.05 16.88
CA ILE A 35 -24.51 3.43 16.41
C ILE A 35 -23.14 4.05 16.14
N LEU A 36 -22.21 3.95 17.10
CA LEU A 36 -20.85 4.45 16.94
C LEU A 36 -20.16 3.86 15.71
N LYS A 37 -20.25 2.54 15.56
CA LYS A 37 -19.73 1.83 14.39
C LYS A 37 -20.33 2.31 13.06
N HIS A 38 -21.65 2.57 13.05
CA HIS A 38 -22.36 3.05 11.86
C HIS A 38 -21.97 4.49 11.50
N GLU A 39 -21.84 5.35 12.50
CA GLU A 39 -21.50 6.77 12.30
C GLU A 39 -20.00 7.01 12.04
N THR A 40 -19.14 6.06 12.41
CA THR A 40 -17.69 6.18 12.22
C THR A 40 -17.30 5.72 10.81
N PRO A 41 -16.82 6.61 9.94
CA PRO A 41 -16.39 6.23 8.60
C PRO A 41 -15.13 5.38 8.67
N LYS A 42 -15.00 4.44 7.74
CA LYS A 42 -13.76 3.68 7.57
C LYS A 42 -12.66 4.59 7.02
N PRO A 43 -11.50 4.71 7.69
CA PRO A 43 -10.40 5.57 7.22
C PRO A 43 -9.91 5.16 5.83
N THR A 44 -9.81 3.87 5.56
CA THR A 44 -9.47 3.31 4.24
C THR A 44 -10.24 2.01 3.99
N LYS A 45 -10.19 1.50 2.76
CA LYS A 45 -10.78 0.19 2.40
C LYS A 45 -10.17 -0.99 3.16
N PHE A 46 -9.00 -0.82 3.78
CA PHE A 46 -8.30 -1.86 4.54
C PHE A 46 -8.71 -1.93 6.00
N HIS A 47 -9.39 -0.90 6.51
CA HIS A 47 -9.96 -0.89 7.84
C HIS A 47 -11.25 -1.71 7.84
N THR A 48 -11.14 -3.01 8.02
CA THR A 48 -12.24 -3.97 7.84
C THR A 48 -12.83 -4.48 9.13
N GLU A 49 -12.09 -4.40 10.25
CA GLU A 49 -12.55 -4.88 11.55
C GLU A 49 -12.83 -3.73 12.51
N TRP A 50 -13.85 -3.91 13.34
CA TRP A 50 -14.24 -2.99 14.41
C TRP A 50 -13.77 -3.53 15.75
N ASN A 51 -13.01 -2.72 16.52
CA ASN A 51 -12.47 -3.13 17.81
C ASN A 51 -13.34 -2.71 19.04
N GLY A 52 -14.53 -2.14 18.77
CA GLY A 52 -15.42 -1.58 19.79
C GLY A 52 -15.42 -0.04 19.83
N THR A 53 -14.39 0.61 19.29
CA THR A 53 -14.24 2.08 19.29
C THR A 53 -13.86 2.65 17.91
N GLU A 54 -13.12 1.90 17.11
CA GLU A 54 -12.63 2.34 15.81
C GLU A 54 -12.48 1.19 14.81
N TRP A 55 -12.42 1.54 13.52
CA TRP A 55 -12.08 0.60 12.47
C TRP A 55 -10.57 0.38 12.43
N ILE A 56 -10.14 -0.88 12.40
CA ILE A 56 -8.73 -1.25 12.36
C ILE A 56 -8.34 -1.90 11.02
N ASP A 57 -7.13 -1.61 10.60
CA ASP A 57 -6.45 -2.30 9.50
C ASP A 57 -5.74 -3.53 10.07
N ILE A 58 -6.23 -4.71 9.70
CA ILE A 58 -5.71 -5.99 10.20
C ILE A 58 -4.47 -6.50 9.47
N ARG A 59 -4.04 -5.78 8.42
CA ARG A 59 -2.84 -6.16 7.69
C ARG A 59 -1.61 -6.05 8.58
N THR A 60 -0.66 -6.95 8.38
CA THR A 60 0.66 -6.85 8.99
C THR A 60 1.41 -5.62 8.48
N GLU A 61 2.41 -5.17 9.21
CA GLU A 61 3.29 -4.08 8.79
C GLU A 61 3.95 -4.39 7.44
N GLU A 62 4.39 -5.63 7.25
CA GLU A 62 4.96 -6.08 5.97
C GLU A 62 3.96 -5.97 4.81
N GLU A 63 2.71 -6.39 4.98
CA GLU A 63 1.67 -6.25 3.96
C GLU A 63 1.36 -4.79 3.63
N GLN A 64 1.39 -3.90 4.62
CA GLN A 64 1.22 -2.46 4.42
C GLN A 64 2.39 -1.88 3.61
N LEU A 65 3.62 -2.26 3.92
CA LEU A 65 4.83 -1.84 3.19
C LEU A 65 4.83 -2.36 1.75
N GLN A 66 4.48 -3.63 1.53
CA GLN A 66 4.39 -4.21 0.19
C GLN A 66 3.33 -3.50 -0.65
N TYR A 67 2.19 -3.17 -0.06
CA TYR A 67 1.17 -2.38 -0.75
C TYR A 67 1.69 -0.98 -1.11
N LYS A 68 2.37 -0.29 -0.19
CA LYS A 68 3.00 1.02 -0.44
C LYS A 68 3.99 0.92 -1.62
N ARG A 69 4.88 -0.07 -1.61
CA ARG A 69 5.87 -0.29 -2.67
C ARG A 69 5.23 -0.56 -4.03
N SER A 70 4.12 -1.31 -4.06
CA SER A 70 3.37 -1.56 -5.29
C SER A 70 2.72 -0.31 -5.88
N LYS A 71 2.56 0.76 -5.09
CA LYS A 71 1.95 2.03 -5.49
C LYS A 71 2.97 3.11 -5.85
N TYR A 72 4.24 2.89 -5.67
CA TYR A 72 5.24 3.84 -6.15
C TYR A 72 5.12 4.04 -7.67
N PRO A 73 5.15 5.30 -8.14
CA PRO A 73 5.28 5.55 -9.57
C PRO A 73 6.55 4.91 -10.13
N SER A 74 6.50 4.49 -11.39
CA SER A 74 7.70 4.00 -12.08
C SER A 74 8.70 5.14 -12.27
N LEU A 75 9.99 4.79 -12.26
CA LEU A 75 11.07 5.72 -12.59
C LEU A 75 11.44 5.59 -14.07
N THR A 76 11.73 6.71 -14.70
CA THR A 76 12.41 6.72 -15.98
C THR A 76 13.84 6.18 -15.82
N ARG A 77 14.42 5.71 -16.89
CA ARG A 77 15.83 5.27 -16.91
C ARG A 77 16.78 6.36 -16.41
N TYR A 78 16.56 7.61 -16.80
CA TYR A 78 17.36 8.73 -16.36
C TYR A 78 17.26 8.93 -14.83
N GLN A 79 16.06 8.97 -14.28
CA GLN A 79 15.85 9.12 -12.83
C GLN A 79 16.52 7.99 -12.05
N PHE A 80 16.36 6.75 -12.50
CA PHE A 80 16.93 5.57 -11.85
C PHE A 80 18.45 5.61 -11.83
N LEU A 81 19.08 5.80 -12.99
CA LEU A 81 20.55 5.82 -13.10
C LEU A 81 21.17 7.04 -12.43
N ARG A 82 20.51 8.20 -12.52
CA ARG A 82 20.98 9.41 -11.87
C ARG A 82 20.94 9.28 -10.35
N CYS A 83 19.87 8.76 -9.79
CA CYS A 83 19.76 8.52 -8.37
C CYS A 83 20.85 7.56 -7.87
N LEU A 84 21.09 6.46 -8.59
CA LEU A 84 22.18 5.54 -8.28
C LEU A 84 23.54 6.24 -8.29
N LEU A 85 23.81 7.06 -9.32
CA LEU A 85 25.06 7.82 -9.41
C LEU A 85 25.24 8.81 -8.26
N GLU A 86 24.20 9.54 -7.89
CA GLU A 86 24.21 10.48 -6.76
C GLU A 86 24.45 9.77 -5.41
N ASN A 87 24.07 8.49 -5.30
CA ASN A 87 24.34 7.64 -4.15
C ASN A 87 25.66 6.84 -4.26
N GLY A 88 26.51 7.15 -5.24
CA GLY A 88 27.84 6.55 -5.38
C GLY A 88 27.93 5.29 -6.23
N TYR A 89 26.82 4.89 -6.88
CA TYR A 89 26.76 3.69 -7.71
C TYR A 89 26.91 4.04 -9.20
N LYS A 90 28.09 3.79 -9.76
CA LYS A 90 28.35 3.99 -11.20
C LYS A 90 27.79 2.84 -12.02
N SER A 91 27.21 3.14 -13.19
CA SER A 91 26.63 2.14 -14.09
C SER A 91 27.58 1.00 -14.44
N SER A 92 28.87 1.30 -14.68
CA SER A 92 29.87 0.28 -15.00
C SER A 92 30.12 -0.68 -13.83
N ASN A 93 30.06 -0.19 -12.58
CA ASN A 93 30.23 -1.03 -11.41
C ASN A 93 29.00 -1.90 -11.15
N ILE A 94 27.81 -1.36 -11.39
CA ILE A 94 26.54 -2.10 -11.28
C ILE A 94 26.54 -3.25 -12.31
N GLU A 95 26.87 -2.98 -13.56
CA GLU A 95 26.96 -4.00 -14.62
C GLU A 95 27.96 -5.10 -14.24
N ALA A 96 29.14 -4.72 -13.75
CA ALA A 96 30.14 -5.69 -13.30
C ALA A 96 29.62 -6.57 -12.16
N GLN A 97 28.87 -6.02 -11.22
CA GLN A 97 28.27 -6.78 -10.12
C GLN A 97 27.14 -7.69 -10.61
N ILE A 98 26.29 -7.24 -11.55
CA ILE A 98 25.27 -8.10 -12.16
C ILE A 98 25.90 -9.35 -12.78
N LEU A 99 27.03 -9.21 -13.44
CA LEU A 99 27.76 -10.32 -14.06
C LEU A 99 28.30 -11.34 -13.04
N THR A 100 28.32 -11.02 -11.76
CA THR A 100 28.72 -11.96 -10.68
C THR A 100 27.56 -12.84 -10.20
N ILE A 101 26.33 -12.60 -10.64
CA ILE A 101 25.18 -13.44 -10.25
C ILE A 101 25.39 -14.86 -10.78
N GLU A 102 25.38 -15.84 -9.90
CA GLU A 102 25.66 -17.24 -10.25
C GLU A 102 24.55 -17.86 -11.10
N ASP A 103 23.27 -17.62 -10.72
CA ASP A 103 22.13 -18.09 -11.49
C ASP A 103 22.06 -17.38 -12.84
N GLU A 104 22.22 -18.17 -13.91
CA GLU A 104 22.27 -17.64 -15.28
C GLU A 104 21.00 -16.89 -15.67
N PHE A 105 19.81 -17.44 -15.35
CA PHE A 105 18.55 -16.79 -15.69
C PHE A 105 18.40 -15.45 -14.95
N THR A 106 18.64 -15.43 -13.66
CA THR A 106 18.59 -14.21 -12.85
C THR A 106 19.61 -13.17 -13.32
N ARG A 107 20.81 -13.60 -13.67
CA ARG A 107 21.86 -12.72 -14.22
C ARG A 107 21.41 -12.07 -15.53
N GLU A 108 20.97 -12.87 -16.50
CA GLU A 108 20.52 -12.35 -17.80
C GLU A 108 19.26 -11.48 -17.68
N LEU A 109 18.30 -11.86 -16.85
CA LEU A 109 17.10 -11.05 -16.57
C LEU A 109 17.46 -9.71 -15.95
N THR A 110 18.36 -9.70 -14.97
CA THR A 110 18.81 -8.48 -14.30
C THR A 110 19.57 -7.58 -15.25
N LEU A 111 20.46 -8.16 -16.08
CA LEU A 111 21.22 -7.42 -17.08
C LEU A 111 20.31 -6.81 -18.15
N LEU A 112 19.33 -7.58 -18.62
CA LEU A 112 18.32 -7.11 -19.56
C LEU A 112 17.53 -5.93 -18.99
N GLY A 113 17.02 -6.06 -17.74
CA GLY A 113 16.32 -4.97 -17.06
C GLY A 113 17.19 -3.74 -16.91
N PHE A 114 18.45 -3.91 -16.49
CA PHE A 114 19.39 -2.79 -16.29
C PHE A 114 19.72 -2.07 -17.62
N LYS A 115 19.97 -2.80 -18.70
CA LYS A 115 20.39 -2.23 -20.00
C LYS A 115 19.25 -1.72 -20.86
N GLU A 116 18.15 -2.45 -20.93
CA GLU A 116 17.12 -2.23 -21.96
C GLU A 116 15.85 -1.59 -21.41
N ALA A 117 15.60 -1.65 -20.08
CA ALA A 117 14.40 -1.06 -19.51
C ALA A 117 14.39 0.46 -19.69
N THR A 118 13.28 1.00 -20.19
CA THR A 118 13.04 2.44 -20.27
C THR A 118 12.42 3.01 -19.01
N ASN A 119 11.68 2.18 -18.28
CA ASN A 119 11.08 2.47 -16.99
C ASN A 119 11.39 1.37 -16.00
N PHE A 120 11.52 1.74 -14.74
CA PHE A 120 11.78 0.83 -13.63
C PHE A 120 10.61 0.85 -12.66
N VAL A 121 10.18 -0.34 -12.22
CA VAL A 121 9.10 -0.53 -11.24
C VAL A 121 9.71 -1.05 -9.94
N ARG A 122 9.32 -0.45 -8.81
CA ARG A 122 9.92 -0.77 -7.48
C ARG A 122 9.87 -2.25 -7.11
N THR A 123 8.82 -2.94 -7.54
CA THR A 123 8.59 -4.36 -7.23
C THR A 123 9.03 -5.33 -8.32
N ASP A 124 9.71 -4.84 -9.37
CA ASP A 124 10.21 -5.67 -10.47
C ASP A 124 11.35 -6.57 -10.01
N GLU A 125 11.39 -7.82 -10.50
CA GLU A 125 12.40 -8.81 -10.14
C GLU A 125 13.83 -8.34 -10.44
N SER A 126 14.04 -7.60 -11.54
CA SER A 126 15.35 -7.06 -11.87
C SER A 126 15.81 -5.97 -10.92
N VAL A 127 14.89 -5.16 -10.40
CA VAL A 127 15.17 -4.14 -9.36
C VAL A 127 15.51 -4.82 -8.04
N ILE A 128 14.76 -5.84 -7.65
CA ILE A 128 15.00 -6.63 -6.44
C ILE A 128 16.36 -7.33 -6.51
N ALA A 129 16.72 -7.89 -7.66
CA ALA A 129 18.02 -8.51 -7.86
C ALA A 129 19.16 -7.49 -7.77
N MET A 130 19.02 -6.30 -8.37
CA MET A 130 19.98 -5.20 -8.24
C MET A 130 20.13 -4.72 -6.80
N GLN A 131 19.04 -4.59 -6.06
CA GLN A 131 19.03 -4.28 -4.63
C GLN A 131 19.88 -5.28 -3.85
N SER A 132 19.71 -6.57 -4.12
CA SER A 132 20.45 -7.64 -3.46
C SER A 132 21.95 -7.57 -3.74
N ILE A 133 22.37 -7.41 -5.00
CA ILE A 133 23.81 -7.35 -5.36
C ILE A 133 24.48 -6.07 -4.88
N LEU A 134 23.72 -4.97 -4.71
CA LEU A 134 24.26 -3.72 -4.13
C LEU A 134 24.23 -3.73 -2.60
N ASN A 135 23.72 -4.81 -2.00
CA ASN A 135 23.58 -4.97 -0.56
C ASN A 135 22.80 -3.83 0.10
N LEU A 136 21.72 -3.41 -0.55
CA LEU A 136 20.79 -2.40 -0.06
C LEU A 136 19.61 -3.07 0.64
N ASP A 137 19.18 -2.53 1.76
CA ASP A 137 17.93 -2.93 2.38
C ASP A 137 16.72 -2.21 1.74
N ASP A 138 15.53 -2.67 2.07
CA ASP A 138 14.30 -2.14 1.51
C ASP A 138 14.07 -0.66 1.85
N ASP A 139 14.44 -0.22 3.06
CA ASP A 139 14.25 1.17 3.49
C ASP A 139 15.20 2.10 2.72
N GLN A 140 16.44 1.65 2.47
CA GLN A 140 17.39 2.40 1.64
C GLN A 140 16.89 2.54 0.21
N VAL A 141 16.36 1.47 -0.38
CA VAL A 141 15.81 1.51 -1.75
C VAL A 141 14.55 2.37 -1.82
N ASP A 142 13.66 2.30 -0.82
CA ASP A 142 12.48 3.15 -0.75
C ASP A 142 12.86 4.64 -0.67
N ALA A 143 13.83 5.00 0.15
CA ALA A 143 14.35 6.37 0.25
C ALA A 143 14.97 6.85 -1.08
N MET A 144 15.77 5.99 -1.74
CA MET A 144 16.34 6.28 -3.06
C MET A 144 15.26 6.43 -4.12
N TRP A 145 14.19 5.62 -4.05
CA TRP A 145 13.05 5.73 -4.97
C TRP A 145 12.34 7.08 -4.84
N GLU A 146 12.08 7.49 -3.60
CA GLU A 146 11.47 8.80 -3.31
C GLU A 146 12.37 9.96 -3.78
N GLN A 147 13.69 9.86 -3.58
CA GLN A 147 14.66 10.81 -4.12
C GLN A 147 14.59 10.86 -5.64
N ALA A 148 14.61 9.72 -6.31
CA ALA A 148 14.61 9.62 -7.77
C ALA A 148 13.36 10.24 -8.40
N LEU A 149 12.21 10.14 -7.75
CA LEU A 149 10.97 10.77 -8.22
C LEU A 149 11.04 12.31 -8.27
N THR A 150 12.00 12.92 -7.60
CA THR A 150 12.21 14.37 -7.60
C THR A 150 13.21 14.85 -8.67
N LEU A 151 13.83 13.95 -9.40
CA LEU A 151 14.92 14.25 -10.36
C LEU A 151 14.42 14.52 -11.80
#